data_8f4afcaf840b5fc479a106c1460b967a
#
_entry.id   8f4afcaf840b5fc479a106c1460b967a
#
_cell.length_a   1.000
_cell.length_b   1.000
_cell.length_c   1.000
_cell.angle_alpha   90.00
_cell.angle_beta   90.00
_cell.angle_gamma   90.00
#
_symmetry.space_group_name_H-M   'P 1'
#
loop_
_entity.id
_entity.type
_entity.pdbx_description
1 polymer ?
#
loop_
_entity_poly.entity_id
_entity_poly.type
_entity_poly.pdbx_seq_one_letter_code
_entity_poly.pdbx_strand_id
1 'polypeptide(L)'
;MKKLLLIALLGLSFAGNAQTQTDLGAKKVSESMTNVMTLSSEEANKVYDLVSKRNKDKKALKEKFGDDVEGFKVEGKEVEIQFNKDVKAFVGNEKWKIWADFKKAENEAKAKN
;
A
#
# COMPACT_ATOMS: atom_id res chain seq x y z
N MET A 1 -19.18 12.07 15.84
CA MET A 1 -19.05 12.35 15.30
C MET A 1 -19.16 12.90 14.49
N LYS A 2 -19.26 13.19 14.05
CA LYS A 2 -19.44 13.79 13.23
C LYS A 2 -18.51 14.17 12.59
N LYS A 3 -17.86 14.56 12.73
CA LYS A 3 -16.98 15.01 12.24
C LYS A 3 -16.33 14.37 11.36
N LEU A 4 -16.24 13.65 11.41
CA LEU A 4 -15.58 12.96 10.67
C LEU A 4 -15.88 13.10 9.38
N LEU A 5 -16.73 13.18 9.16
CA LEU A 5 -17.20 13.16 7.99
C LEU A 5 -16.76 14.26 7.26
N LEU A 6 -16.92 15.16 7.71
CA LEU A 6 -16.68 16.27 7.04
C LEU A 6 -15.36 16.23 6.50
N ILE A 7 -14.57 15.78 7.14
CA ILE A 7 -13.29 15.73 6.75
C ILE A 7 -13.16 15.12 5.48
N ALA A 8 -13.73 14.14 5.42
CA ALA A 8 -13.65 13.41 4.29
C ALA A 8 -13.86 14.28 3.15
N LEU A 9 -14.89 14.80 3.10
CA LEU A 9 -15.21 15.44 2.01
C LEU A 9 -14.24 16.33 1.54
N LEU A 10 -14.01 17.13 2.22
CA LEU A 10 -13.24 18.06 1.74
C LEU A 10 -12.08 17.56 1.09
N GLY A 11 -11.44 16.91 1.64
CA GLY A 11 -10.20 16.61 1.09
C GLY A 11 -10.20 16.02 -0.18
N LEU A 12 -11.07 15.27 -0.36
CA LEU A 12 -11.00 14.55 -1.46
C LEU A 12 -10.91 15.26 -2.67
N SER A 13 -11.56 16.08 -2.86
CA SER A 13 -11.64 16.59 -4.14
C SER A 13 -10.37 17.06 -4.68
N PHE A 14 -9.85 18.10 -4.31
CA PHE A 14 -8.71 18.54 -4.91
C PHE A 14 -7.53 17.83 -4.60
N ALA A 15 -7.49 17.28 -3.55
CA ALA A 15 -6.32 16.58 -3.20
C ALA A 15 -6.03 15.60 -4.33
N GLY A 16 -7.01 15.20 -4.97
CA GLY A 16 -6.83 14.26 -6.03
C GLY A 16 -5.80 14.65 -7.06
N ASN A 17 -5.72 15.89 -7.38
CA ASN A 17 -4.79 16.30 -8.37
C ASN A 17 -3.37 16.17 -7.93
N ALA A 18 -3.06 16.60 -6.77
CA ALA A 18 -1.70 16.53 -6.31
C ALA A 18 -1.26 15.09 -6.18
N GLN A 19 -2.19 14.22 -5.85
CA GLN A 19 -1.82 12.85 -5.63
C GLN A 19 -1.62 12.07 -6.91
N THR A 20 -2.15 12.54 -7.98
CA THR A 20 -2.09 11.78 -9.21
C THR A 20 -0.73 11.20 -9.51
N GLN A 21 0.32 11.97 -9.37
CA GLN A 21 1.62 11.46 -9.69
C GLN A 21 2.10 10.42 -8.72
N THR A 22 1.90 10.66 -7.44
CA THR A 22 2.35 9.73 -6.44
C THR A 22 1.57 8.44 -6.57
N ASP A 23 0.34 8.57 -6.99
CA ASP A 23 -0.55 7.44 -7.00
C ASP A 23 -0.38 6.46 -8.15
N LEU A 24 0.44 6.78 -9.12
CA LEU A 24 0.64 5.84 -10.21
C LEU A 24 1.22 4.52 -9.72
N GLY A 25 2.21 4.58 -8.85
CA GLY A 25 2.78 3.37 -8.30
C GLY A 25 1.78 2.62 -7.46
N ALA A 26 1.02 3.36 -6.65
CA ALA A 26 0.02 2.75 -5.80
C ALA A 26 -1.07 2.11 -6.65
N LYS A 27 -1.43 2.76 -7.74
CA LYS A 27 -2.46 2.23 -8.62
C LYS A 27 -2.02 0.90 -9.21
N LYS A 28 -0.79 0.80 -9.67
CA LYS A 28 -0.30 -0.44 -10.25
C LYS A 28 -0.30 -1.57 -9.24
N VAL A 29 0.18 -1.30 -8.04
CA VAL A 29 0.25 -2.34 -7.02
C VAL A 29 -1.16 -2.75 -6.61
N SER A 30 -2.05 -1.79 -6.40
CA SER A 30 -3.39 -2.14 -5.96
C SER A 30 -4.17 -2.87 -7.04
N GLU A 31 -3.91 -2.56 -8.31
CA GLU A 31 -4.55 -3.28 -9.39
C GLU A 31 -4.07 -4.73 -9.42
N SER A 32 -2.77 -4.93 -9.22
CA SER A 32 -2.23 -6.28 -9.18
C SER A 32 -2.85 -7.06 -8.02
N MET A 33 -2.94 -6.43 -6.86
CA MET A 33 -3.54 -7.08 -5.69
C MET A 33 -5.01 -7.38 -5.95
N THR A 34 -5.71 -6.46 -6.59
CA THR A 34 -7.11 -6.64 -6.89
C THR A 34 -7.32 -7.84 -7.82
N ASN A 35 -6.49 -7.93 -8.83
CA ASN A 35 -6.62 -9.03 -9.78
C ASN A 35 -6.24 -10.38 -9.16
N VAL A 36 -5.16 -10.40 -8.41
CA VAL A 36 -4.70 -11.66 -7.80
C VAL A 36 -5.65 -12.14 -6.73
N MET A 37 -6.13 -11.24 -5.88
CA MET A 37 -7.01 -11.62 -4.80
C MET A 37 -8.48 -11.55 -5.14
N THR A 38 -8.81 -11.09 -6.33
CA THR A 38 -10.19 -10.94 -6.80
C THR A 38 -10.97 -10.07 -5.81
N LEU A 39 -10.49 -8.85 -5.61
CA LEU A 39 -11.11 -7.96 -4.65
C LEU A 39 -12.34 -7.27 -5.24
N SER A 40 -13.29 -6.92 -4.37
CA SER A 40 -14.44 -6.16 -4.78
C SER A 40 -13.98 -4.72 -4.97
N SER A 41 -14.86 -3.87 -5.50
CA SER A 41 -14.55 -2.46 -5.70
C SER A 41 -14.21 -1.79 -4.37
N GLU A 42 -14.96 -2.10 -3.34
CA GLU A 42 -14.73 -1.51 -2.05
C GLU A 42 -13.40 -1.95 -1.48
N GLU A 43 -13.10 -3.24 -1.60
CA GLU A 43 -11.82 -3.76 -1.12
C GLU A 43 -10.68 -3.15 -1.92
N ALA A 44 -10.84 -3.04 -3.23
CA ALA A 44 -9.81 -2.48 -4.08
C ALA A 44 -9.50 -1.04 -3.70
N ASN A 45 -10.53 -0.26 -3.41
CA ASN A 45 -10.33 1.14 -3.03
C ASN A 45 -9.59 1.25 -1.71
N LYS A 46 -9.93 0.38 -0.76
CA LYS A 46 -9.25 0.40 0.53
C LYS A 46 -7.79 -0.01 0.40
N VAL A 47 -7.54 -1.04 -0.41
CA VAL A 47 -6.19 -1.50 -0.62
C VAL A 47 -5.38 -0.40 -1.31
N TYR A 48 -5.98 0.31 -2.25
CA TYR A 48 -5.31 1.41 -2.91
C TYR A 48 -4.88 2.47 -1.88
N ASP A 49 -5.78 2.80 -0.95
CA ASP A 49 -5.46 3.78 0.08
C ASP A 49 -4.31 3.30 0.95
N LEU A 50 -4.31 2.01 1.28
CA LEU A 50 -3.25 1.45 2.12
C LEU A 50 -1.90 1.45 1.38
N VAL A 51 -1.91 1.11 0.10
CA VAL A 51 -0.69 1.12 -0.69
C VAL A 51 -0.17 2.55 -0.81
N SER A 52 -1.07 3.50 -1.04
CA SER A 52 -0.68 4.90 -1.16
C SER A 52 -0.05 5.40 0.14
N LYS A 53 -0.63 5.02 1.27
CA LYS A 53 -0.09 5.40 2.56
C LYS A 53 1.29 4.80 2.77
N ARG A 54 1.46 3.53 2.44
CA ARG A 54 2.75 2.87 2.56
C ARG A 54 3.80 3.60 1.73
N ASN A 55 3.45 3.95 0.50
CA ASN A 55 4.40 4.62 -0.38
C ASN A 55 4.79 5.99 0.15
N LYS A 56 3.83 6.72 0.70
CA LYS A 56 4.12 8.03 1.27
C LYS A 56 5.00 7.91 2.50
N ASP A 57 4.71 6.93 3.35
CA ASP A 57 5.49 6.72 4.56
C ASP A 57 6.94 6.37 4.21
N LYS A 58 7.12 5.52 3.20
CA LYS A 58 8.47 5.14 2.81
C LYS A 58 9.22 6.31 2.18
N LYS A 59 8.51 7.13 1.43
CA LYS A 59 9.15 8.30 0.84
C LYS A 59 9.61 9.26 1.93
N ALA A 60 8.78 9.47 2.96
CA ALA A 60 9.15 10.33 4.07
C ALA A 60 10.35 9.77 4.81
N LEU A 61 10.43 8.46 4.96
CA LEU A 61 11.57 7.84 5.62
C LEU A 61 12.83 8.02 4.79
N LYS A 62 12.70 7.90 3.49
CA LYS A 62 13.85 8.06 2.62
C LYS A 62 14.42 9.47 2.75
N GLU A 63 13.55 10.46 2.85
CA GLU A 63 13.99 11.83 3.03
C GLU A 63 14.60 12.03 4.40
N LYS A 64 14.03 11.38 5.43
CA LYS A 64 14.52 11.52 6.77
C LYS A 64 15.90 10.91 6.96
N PHE A 65 16.10 9.71 6.44
CA PHE A 65 17.37 9.01 6.64
C PHE A 65 18.44 9.33 5.59
N GLY A 66 18.04 9.81 4.44
CA GLY A 66 19.02 10.18 3.42
C GLY A 66 19.98 9.05 3.10
N ASP A 67 21.25 9.23 3.44
CA ASP A 67 22.26 8.23 3.16
C ASP A 67 22.32 7.10 4.17
N ASP A 68 21.57 7.22 5.26
CA ASP A 68 21.58 6.18 6.28
C ASP A 68 20.72 5.00 5.83
N VAL A 69 21.32 4.14 5.03
CA VAL A 69 20.61 3.00 4.45
C VAL A 69 20.10 2.04 5.52
N GLU A 70 20.87 1.85 6.59
CA GLU A 70 20.46 0.95 7.66
C GLU A 70 19.24 1.45 8.39
N GLY A 71 19.21 2.74 8.72
CA GLY A 71 18.04 3.31 9.37
C GLY A 71 16.81 3.21 8.50
N PHE A 72 16.97 3.46 7.21
CA PHE A 72 15.86 3.36 6.29
C PHE A 72 15.35 1.93 6.21
N LYS A 73 16.25 0.95 6.18
CA LYS A 73 15.85 -0.45 6.12
C LYS A 73 15.05 -0.87 7.34
N VAL A 74 15.51 -0.48 8.51
CA VAL A 74 14.83 -0.86 9.74
C VAL A 74 13.44 -0.27 9.83
N GLU A 75 13.33 1.03 9.61
CA GLU A 75 12.02 1.67 9.73
C GLU A 75 11.14 1.36 8.53
N GLY A 76 11.73 1.17 7.37
CA GLY A 76 10.97 0.78 6.19
C GLY A 76 10.33 -0.59 6.36
N LYS A 77 11.04 -1.49 7.08
CA LYS A 77 10.50 -2.80 7.33
C LYS A 77 9.27 -2.69 8.24
N GLU A 78 9.31 -1.77 9.20
CA GLU A 78 8.15 -1.59 10.07
C GLU A 78 6.95 -1.09 9.27
N VAL A 79 7.19 -0.22 8.30
CA VAL A 79 6.12 0.28 7.44
C VAL A 79 5.52 -0.89 6.66
N GLU A 80 6.36 -1.78 6.15
CA GLU A 80 5.87 -2.94 5.40
C GLU A 80 5.07 -3.88 6.29
N ILE A 81 5.56 -4.12 7.50
CA ILE A 81 4.87 -5.01 8.42
C ILE A 81 3.49 -4.45 8.74
N GLN A 82 3.41 -3.15 9.00
CA GLN A 82 2.13 -2.53 9.31
C GLN A 82 1.19 -2.59 8.09
N PHE A 83 1.72 -2.33 6.91
CA PHE A 83 0.93 -2.40 5.68
C PHE A 83 0.35 -3.81 5.52
N ASN A 84 1.19 -4.83 5.69
CA ASN A 84 0.73 -6.20 5.53
C ASN A 84 -0.36 -6.53 6.54
N LYS A 85 -0.20 -6.08 7.78
CA LYS A 85 -1.21 -6.33 8.80
C LYS A 85 -2.53 -5.65 8.44
N ASP A 86 -2.45 -4.42 7.96
CA ASP A 86 -3.66 -3.66 7.64
C ASP A 86 -4.41 -4.29 6.47
N VAL A 87 -3.68 -4.71 5.44
CA VAL A 87 -4.33 -5.33 4.29
C VAL A 87 -4.95 -6.65 4.71
N LYS A 88 -4.19 -7.47 5.44
CA LYS A 88 -4.67 -8.76 5.87
C LYS A 88 -5.92 -8.64 6.73
N ALA A 89 -5.92 -7.66 7.63
CA ALA A 89 -7.08 -7.45 8.49
C ALA A 89 -8.31 -7.07 7.67
N PHE A 90 -8.10 -6.34 6.60
CA PHE A 90 -9.23 -5.88 5.80
C PHE A 90 -9.75 -6.92 4.81
N VAL A 91 -8.86 -7.58 4.08
CA VAL A 91 -9.30 -8.54 3.05
C VAL A 91 -9.52 -9.95 3.60
N GLY A 92 -8.94 -10.25 4.74
CA GLY A 92 -9.10 -11.58 5.35
C GLY A 92 -7.94 -12.50 5.04
N ASN A 93 -7.81 -13.54 5.86
CA ASN A 93 -6.68 -14.46 5.75
C ASN A 93 -6.62 -15.21 4.44
N GLU A 94 -7.75 -15.62 3.91
CA GLU A 94 -7.75 -16.39 2.69
C GLU A 94 -7.21 -15.61 1.50
N LYS A 95 -7.71 -14.40 1.32
CA LYS A 95 -7.24 -13.59 0.22
C LYS A 95 -5.80 -13.19 0.42
N TRP A 96 -5.44 -12.87 1.67
CA TRP A 96 -4.06 -12.50 1.96
C TRP A 96 -3.11 -13.64 1.60
N LYS A 97 -3.50 -14.88 1.88
CA LYS A 97 -2.64 -16.01 1.58
C LYS A 97 -2.43 -16.12 0.07
N ILE A 98 -3.46 -15.88 -0.71
CA ILE A 98 -3.33 -15.92 -2.16
C ILE A 98 -2.30 -14.91 -2.62
N TRP A 99 -2.36 -13.71 -2.07
CA TRP A 99 -1.40 -12.66 -2.42
C TRP A 99 0.01 -13.02 -1.98
N ALA A 100 0.15 -13.55 -0.77
CA ALA A 100 1.46 -13.92 -0.25
C ALA A 100 2.08 -15.02 -1.10
N ASP A 101 1.29 -16.00 -1.51
CA ASP A 101 1.78 -17.06 -2.36
C ASP A 101 2.19 -16.55 -3.74
N PHE A 102 1.42 -15.60 -4.26
CA PHE A 102 1.74 -14.99 -5.54
C PHE A 102 3.08 -14.25 -5.46
N LYS A 103 3.28 -13.48 -4.39
CA LYS A 103 4.53 -12.74 -4.25
C LYS A 103 5.71 -13.66 -4.06
N LYS A 104 5.50 -14.75 -3.35
CA LYS A 104 6.58 -15.71 -3.14
C LYS A 104 6.98 -16.32 -4.48
N ALA A 105 6.01 -16.71 -5.28
CA ALA A 105 6.30 -17.30 -6.58
C ALA A 105 6.99 -16.28 -7.49
N GLU A 106 6.56 -15.04 -7.43
CA GLU A 106 7.16 -14.00 -8.24
C GLU A 106 8.62 -13.77 -7.86
N ASN A 107 8.90 -13.74 -6.55
CA ASN A 107 10.25 -13.54 -6.08
C ASN A 107 11.15 -14.72 -6.44
N GLU A 108 10.62 -15.92 -6.41
CA GLU A 108 11.38 -17.10 -6.78
C GLU A 108 11.72 -17.08 -8.28
N ALA A 109 10.77 -16.63 -9.07
CA ALA A 109 11.01 -16.53 -10.50
C ALA A 109 12.11 -15.50 -10.80
N LYS A 110 12.10 -14.38 -10.07
CA LYS A 110 13.12 -13.37 -10.25
C LYS A 110 14.49 -13.88 -9.83
N ALA A 111 14.52 -14.65 -8.76
CA ALA A 111 15.79 -15.18 -8.25
C ALA A 111 16.44 -16.13 -9.25
N LYS A 112 15.64 -16.81 -10.06
CA LYS A 112 16.19 -17.75 -11.00
C LYS A 112 16.78 -17.07 -12.23
N ASN A 113 16.38 -15.87 -12.49
CA ASN A 113 16.91 -15.14 -13.62
C ASN A 113 18.18 -14.43 -13.25
#